data_5944471a5ad6f7117c689cc88553abb4
#
_entry.id   5944471a5ad6f7117c689cc88553abb4
#
_cell.length_a   1.000
_cell.length_b   1.000
_cell.length_c   1.000
_cell.angle_alpha   90.00
_cell.angle_beta   90.00
_cell.angle_gamma   90.00
#
_symmetry.space_group_name_H-M   'P 1'
#
loop_
_entity.id
_entity.type
_entity.pdbx_description
1 polymer ?
#
loop_
_entity_poly.entity_id
_entity_poly.type
_entity_poly.pdbx_seq_one_letter_code
_entity_poly.pdbx_strand_id
1 'polypeptide(L)'
;GCASSNEESQPFYVNAPYGILFAHNGNLTNAQEVAAELYNQDRRHINTSSDSEVLLNVLADELMKIVPPSGYFTAEVAFEAVKGVHKRVKGAYAVVALIAGKGLLAFRDPNGIRPLCFGTQKQADGTTDYLVSSESVTMVGLEYDFVRDLAPGEAIFISKDREFFSCQCAEKPQLNPCAFEYV
;
A
#
# COMPACT_ATOMS: atom_id res chain seq x y z
N GLY A 1 6.32 20.83 -9.34
CA GLY A 1 5.64 20.76 -10.61
C GLY A 1 5.69 19.35 -11.14
N CYS A 2 4.57 18.65 -11.18
CA CYS A 2 4.49 17.32 -11.77
C CYS A 2 4.73 17.44 -13.26
N ALA A 3 5.90 17.00 -13.73
CA ALA A 3 6.05 16.62 -15.11
C ALA A 3 5.30 15.28 -15.27
N SER A 4 4.13 15.30 -15.90
CA SER A 4 3.41 14.09 -16.26
C SER A 4 4.13 13.43 -17.44
N SER A 5 5.17 12.65 -17.15
CA SER A 5 5.70 11.73 -18.15
C SER A 5 4.86 10.45 -18.10
N ASN A 6 4.65 9.78 -19.24
CA ASN A 6 3.98 8.49 -19.28
C ASN A 6 4.67 7.44 -18.41
N GLU A 7 5.94 7.64 -18.07
CA GLU A 7 6.78 6.77 -17.24
C GLU A 7 6.42 6.87 -15.74
N GLU A 8 5.76 7.95 -15.32
CA GLU A 8 5.31 8.17 -13.94
C GLU A 8 3.83 7.85 -13.73
N SER A 9 3.17 7.29 -14.76
CA SER A 9 1.77 6.89 -14.65
C SER A 9 1.60 5.68 -13.73
N GLN A 10 0.64 5.75 -12.84
CA GLN A 10 0.26 4.64 -11.98
C GLN A 10 -0.79 3.73 -12.67
N PRO A 11 -0.79 2.41 -12.37
CA PRO A 11 0.01 1.74 -11.36
C PRO A 11 1.46 1.46 -11.80
N PHE A 12 2.40 1.56 -10.86
CA PHE A 12 3.75 1.07 -11.04
C PHE A 12 3.80 -0.46 -10.92
N TYR A 13 4.86 -1.08 -11.48
CA TYR A 13 5.02 -2.53 -11.46
C TYR A 13 6.46 -2.95 -11.16
N VAL A 14 6.60 -4.00 -10.33
CA VAL A 14 7.84 -4.77 -10.18
C VAL A 14 7.52 -6.26 -10.28
N ASN A 15 8.46 -7.05 -10.79
CA ASN A 15 8.28 -8.49 -11.00
C ASN A 15 8.80 -9.38 -9.86
N ALA A 16 9.61 -8.84 -8.93
CA ALA A 16 10.23 -9.60 -7.84
C ALA A 16 9.96 -8.97 -6.47
N PRO A 17 9.72 -9.79 -5.40
CA PRO A 17 9.66 -11.26 -5.35
C PRO A 17 8.41 -11.88 -5.96
N TYR A 18 7.40 -11.06 -6.21
CA TYR A 18 6.14 -11.36 -6.90
C TYR A 18 5.85 -10.25 -7.89
N GLY A 19 4.98 -10.48 -8.88
CA GLY A 19 4.42 -9.39 -9.66
C GLY A 19 3.60 -8.51 -8.72
N ILE A 20 3.98 -7.23 -8.57
CA ILE A 20 3.27 -6.27 -7.71
C ILE A 20 2.87 -5.09 -8.57
N LEU A 21 1.56 -4.86 -8.72
CA LEU A 21 0.98 -3.63 -9.22
C LEU A 21 0.70 -2.71 -8.04
N PHE A 22 1.08 -1.43 -8.15
CA PHE A 22 1.14 -0.53 -7.00
C PHE A 22 0.61 0.86 -7.36
N ALA A 23 -0.32 1.34 -6.57
CA ALA A 23 -0.81 2.71 -6.62
C ALA A 23 -0.61 3.40 -5.27
N HIS A 24 -0.16 4.64 -5.33
CA HIS A 24 0.17 5.46 -4.17
C HIS A 24 -0.44 6.86 -4.31
N ASN A 25 -1.06 7.33 -3.25
CA ASN A 25 -1.48 8.71 -3.09
C ASN A 25 -0.72 9.31 -1.91
N GLY A 26 0.12 10.31 -2.17
CA GLY A 26 0.90 10.94 -1.13
C GLY A 26 2.22 11.52 -1.59
N ASN A 27 3.14 11.70 -0.65
CA ASN A 27 4.49 12.17 -0.91
C ASN A 27 5.46 11.71 0.19
N LEU A 28 6.62 11.21 -0.21
CA LEU A 28 7.69 10.83 0.72
C LEU A 28 8.66 12.00 0.92
N THR A 29 8.98 12.29 2.19
CA THR A 29 9.94 13.36 2.53
C THR A 29 11.39 12.90 2.46
N ASN A 30 11.65 11.60 2.50
CA ASN A 30 13.00 11.00 2.44
C ASN A 30 13.22 10.12 1.20
N ALA A 31 12.47 10.36 0.11
CA ALA A 31 12.54 9.53 -1.11
C ALA A 31 13.95 9.40 -1.67
N GLN A 32 14.75 10.49 -1.71
CA GLN A 32 16.11 10.47 -2.23
C GLN A 32 17.07 9.64 -1.38
N GLU A 33 16.96 9.74 -0.05
CA GLU A 33 17.78 8.95 0.88
C GLU A 33 17.47 7.45 0.71
N VAL A 34 16.18 7.11 0.65
CA VAL A 34 15.72 5.72 0.50
C VAL A 34 16.09 5.16 -0.88
N ALA A 35 15.99 5.95 -1.95
CA ALA A 35 16.43 5.55 -3.29
C ALA A 35 17.94 5.24 -3.32
N ALA A 36 18.77 6.06 -2.65
CA ALA A 36 20.20 5.79 -2.53
C ALA A 36 20.49 4.52 -1.71
N GLU A 37 19.73 4.26 -0.65
CA GLU A 37 19.83 3.03 0.13
C GLU A 37 19.49 1.80 -0.72
N LEU A 38 18.35 1.82 -1.41
CA LEU A 38 17.91 0.76 -2.33
C LEU A 38 18.97 0.44 -3.38
N TYR A 39 19.60 1.46 -3.97
CA TYR A 39 20.64 1.27 -4.97
C TYR A 39 21.92 0.64 -4.37
N ASN A 40 22.41 1.20 -3.26
CA ASN A 40 23.70 0.81 -2.69
C ASN A 40 23.67 -0.50 -1.90
N GLN A 41 22.61 -0.74 -1.14
CA GLN A 41 22.49 -1.89 -0.23
C GLN A 41 21.68 -3.02 -0.85
N ASP A 42 20.50 -2.69 -1.39
CA ASP A 42 19.54 -3.69 -1.87
C ASP A 42 19.70 -3.99 -3.38
N ARG A 43 20.59 -3.24 -4.07
CA ARG A 43 20.90 -3.36 -5.50
C ARG A 43 19.66 -3.23 -6.39
N ARG A 44 18.75 -2.35 -5.99
CA ARG A 44 17.54 -2.01 -6.75
C ARG A 44 17.72 -0.66 -7.44
N HIS A 45 17.53 -0.65 -8.74
CA HIS A 45 17.56 0.57 -9.54
C HIS A 45 16.15 1.18 -9.62
N ILE A 46 16.07 2.51 -9.44
CA ILE A 46 14.85 3.29 -9.62
C ILE A 46 14.94 3.96 -10.98
N ASN A 47 13.92 3.77 -11.82
CA ASN A 47 13.93 4.22 -13.21
C ASN A 47 13.38 5.65 -13.39
N THR A 48 12.50 6.08 -12.47
CA THR A 48 11.83 7.39 -12.55
C THR A 48 12.22 8.29 -11.37
N SER A 49 11.75 9.54 -11.38
CA SER A 49 11.87 10.44 -10.23
C SER A 49 10.73 10.32 -9.23
N SER A 50 9.78 9.40 -9.47
CA SER A 50 8.60 9.22 -8.65
C SER A 50 8.92 8.55 -7.31
N ASP A 51 8.46 9.15 -6.23
CA ASP A 51 8.50 8.56 -4.89
C ASP A 51 7.62 7.30 -4.78
N SER A 52 6.63 7.15 -5.63
CA SER A 52 5.80 5.94 -5.74
C SER A 52 6.62 4.72 -6.17
N GLU A 53 7.57 4.88 -7.11
CA GLU A 53 8.47 3.80 -7.51
C GLU A 53 9.43 3.44 -6.37
N VAL A 54 9.91 4.45 -5.63
CA VAL A 54 10.74 4.23 -4.43
C VAL A 54 9.97 3.41 -3.40
N LEU A 55 8.75 3.83 -3.06
CA LEU A 55 7.91 3.14 -2.08
C LEU A 55 7.59 1.70 -2.49
N LEU A 56 7.27 1.47 -3.76
CA LEU A 56 7.06 0.13 -4.32
C LEU A 56 8.31 -0.74 -4.15
N ASN A 57 9.50 -0.21 -4.45
CA ASN A 57 10.75 -0.97 -4.32
C ASN A 57 11.11 -1.26 -2.87
N VAL A 58 10.78 -0.37 -1.93
CA VAL A 58 10.90 -0.66 -0.48
C VAL A 58 9.98 -1.81 -0.09
N LEU A 59 8.70 -1.79 -0.49
CA LEU A 59 7.78 -2.89 -0.21
C LEU A 59 8.27 -4.22 -0.80
N ALA A 60 8.74 -4.21 -2.04
CA ALA A 60 9.27 -5.39 -2.70
C ALA A 60 10.53 -5.94 -2.01
N ASP A 61 11.41 -5.06 -1.51
CA ASP A 61 12.60 -5.43 -0.77
C ASP A 61 12.27 -6.03 0.60
N GLU A 62 11.37 -5.40 1.35
CA GLU A 62 10.90 -5.94 2.63
C GLU A 62 10.21 -7.31 2.45
N LEU A 63 9.41 -7.49 1.42
CA LEU A 63 8.86 -8.81 1.08
C LEU A 63 9.95 -9.83 0.76
N MET A 64 10.98 -9.44 0.00
CA MET A 64 12.10 -10.32 -0.35
C MET A 64 12.85 -10.84 0.89
N LYS A 65 13.02 -10.01 1.92
CA LYS A 65 13.69 -10.36 3.17
C LYS A 65 12.89 -11.37 4.01
N ILE A 66 11.57 -11.34 3.92
CA ILE A 66 10.68 -12.08 4.83
C ILE A 66 10.15 -13.36 4.19
N VAL A 67 9.94 -13.38 2.86
CA VAL A 67 9.37 -14.54 2.18
C VAL A 67 10.23 -15.78 2.40
N PRO A 68 9.68 -16.84 3.03
CA PRO A 68 10.44 -18.06 3.23
C PRO A 68 10.75 -18.76 1.90
N PRO A 69 11.82 -19.56 1.83
CA PRO A 69 12.19 -20.32 0.63
C PRO A 69 11.09 -21.22 0.09
N SER A 70 10.14 -21.65 0.95
CA SER A 70 8.95 -22.41 0.56
C SER A 70 7.98 -21.62 -0.31
N GLY A 71 8.13 -20.28 -0.40
CA GLY A 71 7.26 -19.41 -1.17
C GLY A 71 5.84 -19.26 -0.62
N TYR A 72 5.56 -19.74 0.60
CA TYR A 72 4.24 -19.63 1.20
C TYR A 72 3.99 -18.18 1.63
N PHE A 73 2.99 -17.55 1.02
CA PHE A 73 2.60 -16.17 1.31
C PHE A 73 1.36 -16.15 2.21
N THR A 74 1.45 -15.47 3.33
CA THR A 74 0.33 -15.30 4.27
C THR A 74 0.08 -13.81 4.53
N ALA A 75 -1.02 -13.49 5.19
CA ALA A 75 -1.31 -12.13 5.62
C ALA A 75 -0.22 -11.57 6.55
N GLU A 76 0.36 -12.41 7.41
CA GLU A 76 1.45 -12.03 8.33
C GLU A 76 2.69 -11.59 7.55
N VAL A 77 3.03 -12.29 6.46
CA VAL A 77 4.15 -11.89 5.59
C VAL A 77 3.91 -10.51 5.00
N ALA A 78 2.69 -10.23 4.54
CA ALA A 78 2.34 -8.90 4.03
C ALA A 78 2.46 -7.82 5.12
N PHE A 79 1.97 -8.09 6.33
CA PHE A 79 2.00 -7.15 7.44
C PHE A 79 3.42 -6.90 7.97
N GLU A 80 4.26 -7.92 8.06
CA GLU A 80 5.67 -7.74 8.43
C GLU A 80 6.42 -6.88 7.39
N ALA A 81 6.14 -7.05 6.11
CA ALA A 81 6.70 -6.18 5.07
C ALA A 81 6.25 -4.72 5.25
N VAL A 82 4.97 -4.47 5.55
CA VAL A 82 4.47 -3.11 5.83
C VAL A 82 5.12 -2.52 7.07
N LYS A 83 5.38 -3.30 8.12
CA LYS A 83 6.15 -2.83 9.30
C LYS A 83 7.55 -2.38 8.90
N GLY A 84 8.21 -3.11 8.00
CA GLY A 84 9.50 -2.73 7.42
C GLY A 84 9.41 -1.43 6.63
N VAL A 85 8.37 -1.29 5.78
CA VAL A 85 8.10 -0.04 5.04
C VAL A 85 7.97 1.14 6.00
N HIS A 86 7.14 1.04 7.05
CA HIS A 86 6.93 2.14 8.02
C HIS A 86 8.21 2.56 8.78
N LYS A 87 9.20 1.67 8.90
CA LYS A 87 10.49 1.99 9.51
C LYS A 87 11.42 2.77 8.58
N ARG A 88 11.34 2.51 7.28
CA ARG A 88 12.26 3.06 6.27
C ARG A 88 11.78 4.36 5.66
N VAL A 89 10.47 4.49 5.40
CA VAL A 89 9.92 5.65 4.70
C VAL A 89 9.30 6.66 5.64
N LYS A 90 9.41 7.94 5.28
CA LYS A 90 8.82 9.07 5.99
C LYS A 90 7.97 9.88 5.02
N GLY A 91 6.81 10.31 5.48
CA GLY A 91 5.90 11.12 4.67
C GLY A 91 4.44 10.74 4.88
N ALA A 92 3.63 11.17 3.93
CA ALA A 92 2.20 10.89 3.88
C ALA A 92 1.92 9.94 2.73
N TYR A 93 1.28 8.81 2.99
CA TYR A 93 0.97 7.83 1.95
C TYR A 93 -0.24 6.96 2.26
N ALA A 94 -1.04 6.76 1.23
CA ALA A 94 -2.07 5.73 1.15
C ALA A 94 -1.73 4.83 -0.05
N VAL A 95 -1.68 3.54 0.17
CA VAL A 95 -1.20 2.56 -0.80
C VAL A 95 -2.22 1.49 -1.06
N VAL A 96 -2.37 1.12 -2.32
CA VAL A 96 -3.05 -0.09 -2.76
C VAL A 96 -2.10 -0.88 -3.66
N ALA A 97 -1.86 -2.14 -3.32
CA ALA A 97 -0.94 -3.03 -4.03
C ALA A 97 -1.60 -4.38 -4.33
N LEU A 98 -1.66 -4.75 -5.60
CA LEU A 98 -2.08 -6.08 -6.02
C LEU A 98 -0.84 -6.98 -6.13
N ILE A 99 -0.77 -8.02 -5.30
CA ILE A 99 0.30 -9.02 -5.33
C ILE A 99 -0.20 -10.23 -6.12
N ALA A 100 0.40 -10.47 -7.28
CA ALA A 100 -0.07 -11.45 -8.25
C ALA A 100 -0.20 -12.87 -7.65
N GLY A 101 -1.40 -13.43 -7.78
CA GLY A 101 -1.74 -14.76 -7.25
C GLY A 101 -1.82 -14.86 -5.71
N LYS A 102 -1.69 -13.73 -4.99
CA LYS A 102 -1.75 -13.68 -3.51
C LYS A 102 -2.97 -12.91 -3.01
N GLY A 103 -3.16 -11.66 -3.45
CA GLY A 103 -4.27 -10.84 -3.00
C GLY A 103 -4.00 -9.34 -3.11
N LEU A 104 -4.88 -8.56 -2.49
CA LEU A 104 -4.81 -7.11 -2.43
C LEU A 104 -4.32 -6.68 -1.04
N LEU A 105 -3.23 -5.94 -1.01
CA LEU A 105 -2.69 -5.28 0.18
C LEU A 105 -3.01 -3.79 0.12
N ALA A 106 -3.51 -3.22 1.21
CA ALA A 106 -3.65 -1.78 1.32
C ALA A 106 -3.16 -1.31 2.69
N PHE A 107 -2.50 -0.16 2.75
CA PHE A 107 -1.99 0.38 4.00
C PHE A 107 -1.88 1.90 3.99
N ARG A 108 -1.91 2.49 5.17
CA ARG A 108 -1.90 3.92 5.41
C ARG A 108 -0.70 4.34 6.23
N ASP A 109 -0.18 5.54 6.00
CA ASP A 109 0.95 6.08 6.74
C ASP A 109 0.72 6.12 8.27
N PRO A 110 1.79 6.03 9.09
CA PRO A 110 1.69 6.01 10.56
C PRO A 110 1.06 7.24 11.20
N ASN A 111 1.00 8.37 10.48
CA ASN A 111 0.39 9.61 10.96
C ASN A 111 -1.05 9.79 10.43
N GLY A 112 -1.52 8.89 9.56
CA GLY A 112 -2.85 8.97 8.96
C GLY A 112 -3.10 10.29 8.23
N ILE A 113 -2.08 10.82 7.55
CA ILE A 113 -2.16 12.08 6.81
C ILE A 113 -3.02 11.90 5.57
N ARG A 114 -2.74 10.85 4.76
CA ARG A 114 -3.55 10.53 3.58
C ARG A 114 -4.74 9.66 3.96
N PRO A 115 -5.93 9.92 3.40
CA PRO A 115 -7.10 9.09 3.67
C PRO A 115 -7.01 7.74 2.94
N LEU A 116 -7.56 6.71 3.57
CA LEU A 116 -7.78 5.41 2.97
C LEU A 116 -8.91 4.72 3.71
N CYS A 117 -9.89 4.22 2.97
CA CYS A 117 -11.06 3.56 3.53
C CYS A 117 -11.41 2.29 2.73
N PHE A 118 -12.26 1.45 3.28
CA PHE A 118 -12.76 0.29 2.58
C PHE A 118 -14.25 0.06 2.80
N GLY A 119 -14.86 -0.58 1.83
CA GLY A 119 -16.24 -1.00 1.82
C GLY A 119 -16.39 -2.43 1.36
N THR A 120 -17.59 -2.97 1.55
CA THR A 120 -17.95 -4.35 1.19
C THR A 120 -19.23 -4.39 0.38
N GLN A 121 -19.36 -5.42 -0.45
CA GLN A 121 -20.59 -5.73 -1.16
C GLN A 121 -20.86 -7.24 -1.06
N LYS A 122 -22.05 -7.59 -0.61
CA LYS A 122 -22.48 -9.00 -0.58
C LYS A 122 -22.94 -9.43 -1.96
N GLN A 123 -22.41 -10.53 -2.44
CA GLN A 123 -22.79 -11.13 -3.72
C GLN A 123 -23.93 -12.14 -3.54
N ALA A 124 -24.65 -12.44 -4.62
CA ALA A 124 -25.77 -13.38 -4.62
C ALA A 124 -25.37 -14.82 -4.22
N ASP A 125 -24.12 -15.19 -4.42
CA ASP A 125 -23.54 -16.48 -4.03
C ASP A 125 -23.10 -16.55 -2.55
N GLY A 126 -23.34 -15.47 -1.78
CA GLY A 126 -22.96 -15.34 -0.36
C GLY A 126 -21.53 -14.88 -0.13
N THR A 127 -20.73 -14.71 -1.18
CA THR A 127 -19.37 -14.17 -1.05
C THR A 127 -19.39 -12.66 -0.76
N THR A 128 -18.25 -12.12 -0.33
CA THR A 128 -18.09 -10.69 -0.06
C THR A 128 -17.00 -10.13 -0.98
N ASP A 129 -17.34 -9.10 -1.73
CA ASP A 129 -16.36 -8.30 -2.46
C ASP A 129 -15.92 -7.09 -1.63
N TYR A 130 -14.69 -6.64 -1.85
CA TYR A 130 -14.07 -5.54 -1.13
C TYR A 130 -13.64 -4.45 -2.09
N LEU A 131 -13.87 -3.19 -1.70
CA LEU A 131 -13.41 -2.01 -2.39
C LEU A 131 -12.55 -1.18 -1.45
N VAL A 132 -11.39 -0.76 -1.92
CA VAL A 132 -10.49 0.15 -1.19
C VAL A 132 -10.36 1.45 -1.97
N SER A 133 -10.50 2.59 -1.31
CA SER A 133 -10.47 3.90 -1.94
C SER A 133 -9.92 4.97 -0.98
N SER A 134 -9.43 6.07 -1.54
CA SER A 134 -9.12 7.27 -0.74
C SER A 134 -10.37 7.98 -0.25
N GLU A 135 -11.50 7.84 -0.94
CA GLU A 135 -12.76 8.56 -0.66
C GLU A 135 -13.96 7.61 -0.61
N SER A 136 -14.80 7.80 0.40
CA SER A 136 -16.02 7.00 0.58
C SER A 136 -17.07 7.22 -0.51
N VAL A 137 -17.05 8.36 -1.19
CA VAL A 137 -18.00 8.65 -2.31
C VAL A 137 -17.90 7.61 -3.44
N THR A 138 -16.71 7.05 -3.67
CA THR A 138 -16.49 5.98 -4.63
C THR A 138 -17.32 4.73 -4.30
N MET A 139 -17.48 4.43 -3.03
CA MET A 139 -18.26 3.27 -2.57
C MET A 139 -19.75 3.45 -2.86
N VAL A 140 -20.28 4.66 -2.61
CA VAL A 140 -21.68 4.98 -2.92
C VAL A 140 -21.95 4.84 -4.41
N GLY A 141 -21.04 5.34 -5.27
CA GLY A 141 -21.18 5.26 -6.72
C GLY A 141 -21.12 3.84 -7.29
N LEU A 142 -20.50 2.91 -6.57
CA LEU A 142 -20.34 1.50 -6.96
C LEU A 142 -21.19 0.52 -6.13
N GLU A 143 -22.11 1.05 -5.32
CA GLU A 143 -23.04 0.26 -4.48
C GLU A 143 -22.32 -0.64 -3.45
N TYR A 144 -21.18 -0.17 -2.90
CA TYR A 144 -20.52 -0.81 -1.77
C TYR A 144 -20.93 -0.14 -0.46
N ASP A 145 -21.19 -0.95 0.55
CA ASP A 145 -21.40 -0.47 1.91
C ASP A 145 -20.05 0.00 2.49
N PHE A 146 -19.99 1.28 2.91
CA PHE A 146 -18.83 1.80 3.62
C PHE A 146 -18.68 1.11 4.97
N VAL A 147 -17.51 0.57 5.25
CA VAL A 147 -17.23 -0.08 6.54
C VAL A 147 -16.54 0.90 7.49
N ARG A 148 -15.36 1.41 7.14
CA ARG A 148 -14.63 2.39 7.92
C ARG A 148 -13.37 2.90 7.19
N ASP A 149 -12.78 3.94 7.74
CA ASP A 149 -11.41 4.33 7.41
C ASP A 149 -10.39 3.35 8.02
N LEU A 150 -9.23 3.22 7.36
CA LEU A 150 -8.08 2.58 7.97
C LEU A 150 -7.50 3.50 9.05
N ALA A 151 -7.10 2.93 10.16
CA ALA A 151 -6.40 3.66 11.20
C ALA A 151 -4.99 4.09 10.73
N PRO A 152 -4.38 5.12 11.32
CA PRO A 152 -2.99 5.47 11.07
C PRO A 152 -2.07 4.25 11.23
N GLY A 153 -1.25 3.96 10.22
CA GLY A 153 -0.32 2.82 10.23
C GLY A 153 -0.96 1.44 10.08
N GLU A 154 -2.27 1.37 9.86
CA GLU A 154 -2.97 0.10 9.65
C GLU A 154 -2.74 -0.41 8.22
N ALA A 155 -2.64 -1.73 8.12
CA ALA A 155 -2.69 -2.46 6.86
C ALA A 155 -3.86 -3.45 6.85
N ILE A 156 -4.46 -3.64 5.67
CA ILE A 156 -5.42 -4.70 5.39
C ILE A 156 -4.91 -5.57 4.25
N PHE A 157 -5.19 -6.85 4.32
CA PHE A 157 -4.89 -7.80 3.25
C PHE A 157 -6.15 -8.60 2.93
N ILE A 158 -6.51 -8.62 1.65
CA ILE A 158 -7.61 -9.43 1.12
C ILE A 158 -6.98 -10.52 0.27
N SER A 159 -7.06 -11.78 0.72
CA SER A 159 -6.46 -12.91 0.01
C SER A 159 -7.16 -13.16 -1.33
N LYS A 160 -6.50 -13.93 -2.21
CA LYS A 160 -7.13 -14.41 -3.46
C LYS A 160 -8.42 -15.22 -3.23
N ASP A 161 -8.56 -15.79 -2.04
CA ASP A 161 -9.71 -16.58 -1.60
C ASP A 161 -10.77 -15.71 -0.89
N ARG A 162 -10.64 -14.36 -0.99
CA ARG A 162 -11.53 -13.34 -0.41
C ARG A 162 -11.58 -13.32 1.14
N GLU A 163 -10.54 -13.83 1.78
CA GLU A 163 -10.41 -13.71 3.23
C GLU A 163 -9.83 -12.34 3.58
N PHE A 164 -10.43 -11.68 4.56
CA PHE A 164 -10.03 -10.35 5.02
C PHE A 164 -9.22 -10.42 6.30
N PHE A 165 -8.08 -9.74 6.30
CA PHE A 165 -7.20 -9.61 7.45
C PHE A 165 -6.85 -8.15 7.68
N SER A 166 -6.64 -7.74 8.92
CA SER A 166 -6.14 -6.41 9.27
C SER A 166 -5.11 -6.47 10.39
N CYS A 167 -4.17 -5.53 10.37
CA CYS A 167 -3.12 -5.44 11.38
C CYS A 167 -2.66 -3.99 11.57
N GLN A 168 -2.43 -3.60 12.84
CA GLN A 168 -1.71 -2.38 13.15
C GLN A 168 -0.21 -2.61 12.92
N CYS A 169 0.35 -1.94 11.90
CA CYS A 169 1.74 -2.13 11.48
C CYS A 169 2.69 -1.02 11.97
N ALA A 170 2.16 0.09 12.49
CA ALA A 170 2.99 1.15 13.05
C ALA A 170 3.20 0.97 14.57
N GLU A 171 4.42 1.23 15.04
CA GLU A 171 4.76 1.16 16.47
C GLU A 171 4.14 2.31 17.28
N LYS A 172 4.02 3.49 16.68
CA LYS A 172 3.49 4.71 17.33
C LYS A 172 2.54 5.44 16.38
N PRO A 173 1.35 4.86 16.14
CA PRO A 173 0.38 5.50 15.25
C PRO A 173 -0.13 6.79 15.88
N GLN A 174 -0.29 7.83 15.05
CA GLN A 174 -0.88 9.12 15.43
C GLN A 174 -1.87 9.55 14.35
N LEU A 175 -2.93 10.23 14.72
CA LEU A 175 -3.89 10.76 13.75
C LEU A 175 -3.64 12.25 13.54
N ASN A 176 -3.00 12.58 12.42
CA ASN A 176 -2.70 13.94 11.98
C ASN A 176 -3.21 14.16 10.55
N PRO A 177 -4.54 14.20 10.33
CA PRO A 177 -5.09 14.26 8.99
C PRO A 177 -4.72 15.57 8.30
N CYS A 178 -4.55 15.51 6.99
CA CYS A 178 -4.31 16.69 6.17
C CYS A 178 -5.55 17.57 6.13
N ALA A 179 -5.43 18.85 6.48
CA ALA A 179 -6.56 19.79 6.46
C ALA A 179 -7.19 19.95 5.07
N PHE A 180 -6.42 19.78 4.00
CA PHE A 180 -6.91 19.87 2.62
C PHE A 180 -7.83 18.71 2.21
N GLU A 181 -7.89 17.63 2.97
CA GLU A 181 -8.82 16.53 2.72
C GLU A 181 -10.25 16.84 3.22
N TYR A 182 -10.45 17.97 3.90
CA TYR A 182 -11.74 18.40 4.46
C TYR A 182 -12.30 19.69 3.83
N VAL A 183 -11.69 20.14 2.71
CA VAL A 183 -12.08 21.40 2.04
C VAL A 183 -12.80 21.11 0.72
#